data_d24e9a560e7a811e188eb125e998ef99
#
_entry.id   d24e9a560e7a811e188eb125e998ef99
#
_cell.length_a   1.000
_cell.length_b   1.000
_cell.length_c   1.000
_cell.angle_alpha   90.00
_cell.angle_beta   90.00
_cell.angle_gamma   90.00
#
_symmetry.space_group_name_H-M   'P 1'
#
loop_
_entity.id
_entity.type
_entity.pdbx_description
1 polymer ?
#
loop_
_entity_poly.entity_id
_entity_poly.type
_entity_poly.pdbx_seq_one_letter_code
_entity_poly.pdbx_strand_id
1 'polypeptide(L)'
;MIEIVYHGEAAAAFGPDGQAGGFENADGNGEIHLYPLLDGVSAMCLRLEMGSYTEIRTQTGMLEINFCANGRFETRFSLRDHVLLKPGDMAISCYDGVHGTMSESHFPLGYYEGICLEVAPDAARRWIARNAPAFSVDFSALNRNLLGSKWYTYGPAGPRCEHVFRELYESIAYLDPGFLQIKGLALL
;
A
#
# COMPACT_ATOMS: atom_id res chain seq x y z
N MET A 1 -1.71 12.10 -4.00
CA MET A 1 -0.68 11.87 -5.03
C MET A 1 0.51 11.25 -4.35
N ILE A 2 1.01 10.15 -4.87
CA ILE A 2 2.25 9.51 -4.45
C ILE A 2 3.26 9.81 -5.53
N GLU A 3 4.41 10.26 -5.14
CA GLU A 3 5.54 10.48 -6.02
C GLU A 3 6.69 9.60 -5.53
N ILE A 4 7.18 8.74 -6.41
CA ILE A 4 8.38 7.95 -6.17
C ILE A 4 9.55 8.71 -6.76
N VAL A 5 10.47 9.09 -5.91
CA VAL A 5 11.67 9.84 -6.26
C VAL A 5 12.86 8.90 -6.16
N TYR A 6 13.61 8.80 -7.24
CA TYR A 6 14.82 8.03 -7.29
C TYR A 6 16.03 8.95 -7.52
N HIS A 7 17.02 8.92 -6.62
CA HIS A 7 18.19 9.82 -6.63
C HIS A 7 17.86 11.31 -6.84
N GLY A 8 16.71 11.77 -6.35
CA GLY A 8 16.26 13.16 -6.47
C GLY A 8 15.53 13.50 -7.76
N GLU A 9 15.32 12.55 -8.66
CA GLU A 9 14.49 12.71 -9.86
C GLU A 9 13.18 11.93 -9.69
N ALA A 10 12.07 12.51 -10.13
CA ALA A 10 10.77 11.84 -10.12
C ALA A 10 10.80 10.65 -11.08
N ALA A 11 10.73 9.43 -10.54
CA ALA A 11 10.68 8.20 -11.32
C ALA A 11 9.26 7.83 -11.73
N ALA A 12 8.28 8.06 -10.86
CA ALA A 12 6.88 7.85 -11.15
C ALA A 12 6.01 8.76 -10.27
N ALA A 13 4.91 9.27 -10.85
CA ALA A 13 3.90 10.02 -10.12
C ALA A 13 2.52 9.38 -10.41
N PHE A 14 1.77 9.06 -9.36
CA PHE A 14 0.47 8.43 -9.45
C PHE A 14 -0.62 9.41 -9.06
N GLY A 15 -1.52 9.67 -9.99
CA GLY A 15 -2.73 10.45 -9.77
C GLY A 15 -3.92 9.56 -9.39
N PRO A 16 -5.08 10.15 -9.08
CA PRO A 16 -6.28 9.42 -8.69
C PRO A 16 -6.87 8.53 -9.80
N ASP A 17 -6.45 8.70 -11.04
CA ASP A 17 -7.04 8.04 -12.22
C ASP A 17 -6.36 6.70 -12.61
N GLY A 18 -5.43 6.22 -11.77
CA GLY A 18 -4.76 4.92 -11.91
C GLY A 18 -3.93 4.79 -13.20
N GLN A 19 -2.62 4.74 -13.06
CA GLN A 19 -1.72 4.46 -14.19
C GLN A 19 -0.66 3.45 -13.79
N ALA A 20 -0.27 2.60 -14.73
CA ALA A 20 0.92 1.79 -14.61
C ALA A 20 2.14 2.68 -14.89
N GLY A 21 3.11 2.65 -13.99
CA GLY A 21 4.41 3.29 -14.15
C GLY A 21 5.50 2.23 -14.11
N GLY A 22 6.35 2.21 -15.14
CA GLY A 22 7.62 1.50 -15.09
C GLY A 22 8.74 2.52 -14.94
N PHE A 23 9.81 2.16 -14.25
CA PHE A 23 11.03 2.95 -14.20
C PHE A 23 12.24 2.04 -14.31
N GLU A 24 13.24 2.51 -15.04
CA GLU A 24 14.52 1.82 -15.21
C GLU A 24 15.63 2.83 -15.04
N ASN A 25 16.68 2.43 -14.34
CA ASN A 25 17.87 3.23 -14.16
C ASN A 25 19.10 2.34 -13.93
N ALA A 26 20.28 2.95 -13.72
CA ALA A 26 21.54 2.23 -13.55
C ALA A 26 21.57 1.26 -12.34
N ASP A 27 20.70 1.45 -11.35
CA ASP A 27 20.68 0.69 -10.09
C ASP A 27 19.48 -0.28 -10.00
N GLY A 28 18.65 -0.36 -11.04
CA GLY A 28 17.55 -1.31 -11.10
C GLY A 28 16.37 -0.86 -11.94
N ASN A 29 15.34 -1.68 -11.93
CA ASN A 29 14.08 -1.45 -12.63
C ASN A 29 12.91 -1.77 -11.70
N GLY A 30 11.73 -1.34 -12.08
CA GLY A 30 10.52 -1.62 -11.34
C GLY A 30 9.25 -1.34 -12.12
N GLU A 31 8.23 -2.09 -11.78
CA GLU A 31 6.87 -1.88 -12.25
C GLU A 31 5.97 -1.62 -11.05
N ILE A 32 5.19 -0.55 -11.14
CA ILE A 32 4.16 -0.21 -10.17
C ILE A 32 2.85 -0.01 -10.93
N HIS A 33 1.85 -0.79 -10.55
CA HIS A 33 0.53 -0.73 -11.16
C HIS A 33 -0.50 -0.34 -10.11
N LEU A 34 -1.23 0.75 -10.36
CA LEU A 34 -2.30 1.22 -9.50
C LEU A 34 -3.66 0.82 -10.07
N TYR A 35 -4.45 0.14 -9.27
CA TYR A 35 -5.79 -0.35 -9.60
C TYR A 35 -6.83 0.27 -8.69
N PRO A 36 -7.77 1.09 -9.21
CA PRO A 36 -8.89 1.54 -8.40
C PRO A 36 -9.80 0.34 -8.10
N LEU A 37 -10.03 0.07 -6.81
CA LEU A 37 -10.90 -1.01 -6.37
C LEU A 37 -12.34 -0.51 -6.16
N LEU A 38 -12.46 0.60 -5.43
CA LEU A 38 -13.71 1.32 -5.19
C LEU A 38 -13.38 2.78 -4.85
N ASP A 39 -14.40 3.64 -4.79
CA ASP A 39 -14.18 5.05 -4.44
C ASP A 39 -13.50 5.16 -3.07
N GLY A 40 -12.31 5.74 -3.06
CA GLY A 40 -11.47 5.89 -1.89
C GLY A 40 -10.62 4.66 -1.53
N VAL A 41 -10.59 3.61 -2.35
CA VAL A 41 -9.69 2.47 -2.15
C VAL A 41 -9.03 2.08 -3.46
N SER A 42 -7.70 2.02 -3.45
CA SER A 42 -6.90 1.51 -4.56
C SER A 42 -5.91 0.45 -4.09
N ALA A 43 -5.54 -0.44 -4.99
CA ALA A 43 -4.45 -1.39 -4.81
C ALA A 43 -3.27 -0.98 -5.68
N MET A 44 -2.09 -0.95 -5.10
CA MET A 44 -0.84 -0.70 -5.78
C MET A 44 -0.02 -1.99 -5.75
N CYS A 45 0.23 -2.58 -6.92
CA CYS A 45 1.11 -3.73 -7.06
C CYS A 45 2.51 -3.27 -7.41
N LEU A 46 3.48 -3.78 -6.66
CA LEU A 46 4.89 -3.47 -6.82
C LEU A 46 5.65 -4.73 -7.22
N ARG A 47 6.46 -4.60 -8.28
CA ARG A 47 7.48 -5.56 -8.69
C ARG A 47 8.76 -4.78 -8.94
N LEU A 48 9.70 -4.89 -8.03
CA LEU A 48 10.88 -4.05 -8.00
C LEU A 48 12.15 -4.90 -8.01
N GLU A 49 13.07 -4.58 -8.90
CA GLU A 49 14.43 -5.15 -8.96
C GLU A 49 15.42 -4.01 -8.75
N MET A 50 15.55 -3.58 -7.49
CA MET A 50 16.40 -2.45 -7.09
C MET A 50 16.78 -2.53 -5.62
N GLY A 51 17.73 -1.69 -5.20
CA GLY A 51 18.17 -1.61 -3.81
C GLY A 51 17.30 -0.71 -2.92
N SER A 52 16.81 0.39 -3.46
CA SER A 52 16.00 1.37 -2.70
C SER A 52 15.29 2.37 -3.58
N TYR A 53 14.28 3.03 -3.00
CA TYR A 53 13.68 4.25 -3.53
C TYR A 53 13.22 5.18 -2.39
N THR A 54 12.99 6.44 -2.72
CA THR A 54 12.35 7.40 -1.82
C THR A 54 10.92 7.66 -2.28
N GLU A 55 10.01 7.70 -1.33
CA GLU A 55 8.61 7.99 -1.59
C GLU A 55 8.21 9.29 -0.89
N ILE A 56 7.55 10.17 -1.63
CA ILE A 56 7.01 11.43 -1.12
C ILE A 56 5.49 11.39 -1.22
N ARG A 57 4.82 11.62 -0.10
CA ARG A 57 3.36 11.63 -0.01
C ARG A 57 2.86 13.04 0.27
N THR A 58 1.93 13.48 -0.54
CA THR A 58 1.30 14.80 -0.39
C THR A 58 -0.12 14.72 0.17
N GLN A 59 -0.71 13.52 0.21
CA GLN A 59 -2.04 13.29 0.78
C GLN A 59 -1.93 12.94 2.27
N THR A 60 -2.85 13.48 3.06
CA THR A 60 -2.98 13.22 4.49
C THR A 60 -4.28 12.50 4.81
N GLY A 61 -4.36 11.83 5.95
CA GLY A 61 -5.55 11.09 6.36
C GLY A 61 -5.74 9.77 5.59
N MET A 62 -4.70 9.31 4.90
CA MET A 62 -4.71 8.03 4.20
C MET A 62 -4.29 6.90 5.14
N LEU A 63 -4.99 5.78 5.02
CA LEU A 63 -4.56 4.51 5.60
C LEU A 63 -3.90 3.68 4.50
N GLU A 64 -2.72 3.17 4.80
CA GLU A 64 -2.00 2.25 3.93
C GLU A 64 -1.89 0.88 4.58
N ILE A 65 -2.16 -0.16 3.80
CA ILE A 65 -1.97 -1.55 4.21
C ILE A 65 -1.04 -2.21 3.20
N ASN A 66 0.19 -2.45 3.60
CA ASN A 66 1.23 -3.02 2.75
C ASN A 66 1.45 -4.49 3.09
N PHE A 67 1.40 -5.37 2.11
CA PHE A 67 1.64 -6.81 2.25
C PHE A 67 2.84 -7.22 1.40
N CYS A 68 3.80 -7.91 2.03
CA CYS A 68 4.97 -8.46 1.37
C CYS A 68 4.65 -9.85 0.81
N ALA A 69 4.63 -10.00 -0.51
CA ALA A 69 4.45 -11.28 -1.18
C ALA A 69 5.79 -12.03 -1.28
N ASN A 70 6.84 -11.35 -1.76
CA ASN A 70 8.18 -11.89 -1.94
C ASN A 70 9.25 -10.82 -1.65
N GLY A 71 10.47 -11.27 -1.39
CA GLY A 71 11.60 -10.39 -1.13
C GLY A 71 11.67 -9.88 0.31
N ARG A 72 12.21 -8.70 0.49
CA ARG A 72 12.27 -7.97 1.76
C ARG A 72 12.07 -6.50 1.54
N PHE A 73 11.31 -5.89 2.42
CA PHE A 73 11.00 -4.46 2.42
C PHE A 73 11.36 -3.87 3.77
N GLU A 74 12.19 -2.84 3.76
CA GLU A 74 12.52 -2.05 4.93
C GLU A 74 12.20 -0.58 4.62
N THR A 75 11.31 0.03 5.37
CA THR A 75 11.02 1.46 5.26
C THR A 75 11.45 2.17 6.52
N ARG A 76 12.21 3.25 6.34
CA ARG A 76 12.66 4.16 7.40
C ARG A 76 11.90 5.47 7.29
N PHE A 77 11.20 5.82 8.34
CA PHE A 77 10.51 7.09 8.47
C PHE A 77 11.31 8.09 9.31
N SER A 78 12.13 7.58 10.22
CA SER A 78 13.05 8.34 11.06
C SER A 78 14.17 7.44 11.56
N LEU A 79 15.10 8.00 12.34
CA LEU A 79 16.19 7.22 12.97
C LEU A 79 15.68 6.12 13.94
N ARG A 80 14.43 6.22 14.42
CA ARG A 80 13.85 5.28 15.41
C ARG A 80 12.62 4.55 14.89
N ASP A 81 12.03 5.02 13.82
CA ASP A 81 10.80 4.48 13.26
C ASP A 81 11.09 3.81 11.93
N HIS A 82 10.97 2.51 11.93
CA HIS A 82 11.16 1.67 10.74
C HIS A 82 10.18 0.50 10.73
N VAL A 83 9.89 0.03 9.55
CA VAL A 83 9.11 -1.17 9.26
C VAL A 83 10.00 -2.14 8.52
N LEU A 84 9.96 -3.41 8.90
CA LEU A 84 10.68 -4.48 8.21
C LEU A 84 9.70 -5.60 7.91
N LEU A 85 9.46 -5.87 6.63
CA LEU A 85 8.58 -6.93 6.16
C LEU A 85 9.37 -8.04 5.49
N LYS A 86 8.95 -9.27 5.75
CA LYS A 86 9.32 -10.50 5.04
C LYS A 86 8.06 -11.11 4.41
N PRO A 87 8.17 -12.10 3.53
CA PRO A 87 7.01 -12.75 2.92
C PRO A 87 5.97 -13.21 3.95
N GLY A 88 4.71 -12.81 3.75
CA GLY A 88 3.60 -13.07 4.65
C GLY A 88 3.41 -12.03 5.76
N ASP A 89 4.29 -11.05 5.88
CA ASP A 89 4.10 -9.93 6.79
C ASP A 89 3.29 -8.81 6.13
N MET A 90 2.61 -8.02 6.97
CA MET A 90 1.94 -6.79 6.56
C MET A 90 2.31 -5.64 7.50
N ALA A 91 2.21 -4.42 6.97
CA ALA A 91 2.26 -3.19 7.74
C ALA A 91 0.97 -2.40 7.52
N ILE A 92 0.54 -1.68 8.55
CA ILE A 92 -0.55 -0.72 8.46
C ILE A 92 0.00 0.61 8.96
N SER A 93 -0.17 1.65 8.15
CA SER A 93 0.29 3.01 8.44
C SER A 93 -0.84 4.01 8.20
N CYS A 94 -0.91 5.04 9.04
CA CYS A 94 -1.85 6.15 8.88
C CYS A 94 -1.06 7.45 8.74
N TYR A 95 -1.13 8.06 7.57
CA TYR A 95 -0.41 9.29 7.26
C TYR A 95 -1.26 10.50 7.66
N ASP A 96 -0.79 11.26 8.63
CA ASP A 96 -1.53 12.39 9.22
C ASP A 96 -1.02 13.79 8.80
N GLY A 97 -0.03 13.82 7.90
CA GLY A 97 0.61 15.05 7.44
C GLY A 97 1.78 15.52 8.31
N VAL A 98 2.00 14.88 9.46
CA VAL A 98 3.18 15.08 10.31
C VAL A 98 4.14 13.91 10.15
N HIS A 99 3.56 12.70 10.07
CA HIS A 99 4.31 11.46 9.94
C HIS A 99 4.19 10.89 8.51
N GLY A 100 5.27 10.27 8.03
CA GLY A 100 5.27 9.51 6.78
C GLY A 100 5.15 10.34 5.49
N THR A 101 5.36 11.65 5.54
CA THR A 101 5.35 12.51 4.35
C THR A 101 6.50 12.19 3.38
N MET A 102 7.59 11.66 3.91
CA MET A 102 8.71 11.14 3.15
C MET A 102 9.19 9.86 3.81
N SER A 103 9.41 8.82 3.03
CA SER A 103 9.97 7.56 3.50
C SER A 103 11.07 7.08 2.55
N GLU A 104 12.07 6.44 3.12
CA GLU A 104 13.14 5.78 2.39
C GLU A 104 12.91 4.28 2.48
N SER A 105 12.64 3.66 1.33
CA SER A 105 12.38 2.23 1.21
C SER A 105 13.61 1.51 0.66
N HIS A 106 14.02 0.45 1.33
CA HIS A 106 15.15 -0.39 0.98
C HIS A 106 14.69 -1.81 0.71
N PHE A 107 15.34 -2.45 -0.24
CA PHE A 107 15.12 -3.84 -0.63
C PHE A 107 16.41 -4.63 -0.44
N PRO A 108 16.68 -5.14 0.77
CA PRO A 108 17.99 -5.74 1.11
C PRO A 108 18.38 -6.95 0.26
N LEU A 109 17.44 -7.58 -0.41
CA LEU A 109 17.69 -8.69 -1.34
C LEU A 109 17.81 -8.25 -2.80
N GLY A 110 17.76 -6.94 -3.08
CA GLY A 110 17.78 -6.39 -4.44
C GLY A 110 16.47 -6.58 -5.21
N TYR A 111 15.43 -7.13 -4.59
CA TYR A 111 14.10 -7.28 -5.18
C TYR A 111 13.00 -7.25 -4.14
N TYR A 112 11.81 -6.88 -4.57
CA TYR A 112 10.59 -6.87 -3.77
C TYR A 112 9.36 -7.06 -4.64
N GLU A 113 8.44 -7.89 -4.17
CA GLU A 113 7.09 -8.01 -4.71
C GLU A 113 6.08 -7.85 -3.57
N GLY A 114 5.11 -7.00 -3.79
CA GLY A 114 4.10 -6.72 -2.78
C GLY A 114 2.86 -6.05 -3.33
N ILE A 115 1.88 -5.92 -2.47
CA ILE A 115 0.66 -5.19 -2.75
C ILE A 115 0.38 -4.23 -1.60
N CYS A 116 0.08 -3.01 -1.94
CA CYS A 116 -0.30 -1.97 -1.01
C CYS A 116 -1.75 -1.55 -1.28
N LEU A 117 -2.59 -1.54 -0.26
CA LEU A 117 -3.90 -0.90 -0.32
C LEU A 117 -3.78 0.51 0.23
N GLU A 118 -4.25 1.46 -0.55
CA GLU A 118 -4.44 2.83 -0.14
C GLU A 118 -5.91 3.10 0.11
N VAL A 119 -6.23 3.57 1.29
CA VAL A 119 -7.59 3.83 1.72
C VAL A 119 -7.74 5.28 2.14
N ALA A 120 -8.65 6.00 1.48
CA ALA A 120 -9.19 7.28 1.91
C ALA A 120 -10.45 7.03 2.75
N PRO A 121 -10.38 7.02 4.09
CA PRO A 121 -11.44 6.49 4.96
C PRO A 121 -12.81 7.12 4.72
N ASP A 122 -12.87 8.43 4.47
CA ASP A 122 -14.14 9.14 4.27
C ASP A 122 -14.80 8.81 2.93
N ALA A 123 -14.00 8.67 1.84
CA ALA A 123 -14.51 8.30 0.54
C ALA A 123 -14.96 6.82 0.56
N ALA A 124 -14.14 5.92 1.10
CA ALA A 124 -14.47 4.52 1.26
C ALA A 124 -15.76 4.32 2.08
N ARG A 125 -15.92 5.03 3.20
CA ARG A 125 -17.14 4.99 4.03
C ARG A 125 -18.37 5.41 3.24
N ARG A 126 -18.30 6.51 2.46
CA ARG A 126 -19.41 6.97 1.63
C ARG A 126 -19.76 5.97 0.55
N TRP A 127 -18.78 5.35 -0.08
CA TRP A 127 -19.01 4.34 -1.10
C TRP A 127 -19.68 3.09 -0.52
N ILE A 128 -19.17 2.57 0.62
CA ILE A 128 -19.73 1.39 1.32
C ILE A 128 -21.17 1.66 1.72
N ALA A 129 -21.47 2.81 2.32
CA ALA A 129 -22.83 3.15 2.74
C ALA A 129 -23.85 3.16 1.57
N ARG A 130 -23.40 3.53 0.36
CA ARG A 130 -24.27 3.57 -0.82
C ARG A 130 -24.39 2.22 -1.53
N ASN A 131 -23.31 1.46 -1.63
CA ASN A 131 -23.24 0.28 -2.52
C ASN A 131 -23.25 -1.05 -1.77
N ALA A 132 -22.89 -1.06 -0.51
CA ALA A 132 -22.82 -2.24 0.35
C ALA A 132 -23.36 -1.94 1.76
N PRO A 133 -24.61 -1.48 1.94
CA PRO A 133 -25.13 -0.97 3.23
C PRO A 133 -25.19 -2.03 4.33
N ALA A 134 -25.11 -3.32 3.99
CA ALA A 134 -24.99 -4.41 4.96
C ALA A 134 -23.56 -4.50 5.56
N PHE A 135 -22.59 -3.84 4.94
CA PHE A 135 -21.21 -3.74 5.40
C PHE A 135 -21.04 -2.46 6.20
N SER A 136 -20.33 -2.54 7.34
CA SER A 136 -19.91 -1.35 8.06
C SER A 136 -18.45 -1.50 8.46
N VAL A 137 -17.62 -0.52 8.09
CA VAL A 137 -16.22 -0.46 8.51
C VAL A 137 -16.03 0.77 9.40
N ASP A 138 -15.65 0.55 10.64
CA ASP A 138 -15.24 1.63 11.54
C ASP A 138 -13.73 1.88 11.43
N PHE A 139 -13.35 2.71 10.46
CA PHE A 139 -11.95 3.11 10.27
C PHE A 139 -11.34 3.79 11.51
N SER A 140 -12.17 4.44 12.34
CA SER A 140 -11.67 5.05 13.57
C SER A 140 -11.37 4.00 14.64
N ALA A 141 -12.18 2.93 14.73
CA ALA A 141 -11.88 1.80 15.59
C ALA A 141 -10.66 1.02 15.09
N LEU A 142 -10.53 0.83 13.78
CA LEU A 142 -9.37 0.20 13.15
C LEU A 142 -8.09 0.97 13.51
N ASN A 143 -8.10 2.28 13.38
CA ASN A 143 -6.97 3.14 13.74
C ASN A 143 -6.65 3.01 15.24
N ARG A 144 -7.65 3.13 16.14
CA ARG A 144 -7.43 3.00 17.58
C ARG A 144 -6.93 1.62 17.99
N ASN A 145 -7.49 0.57 17.41
CA ASN A 145 -7.21 -0.82 17.82
C ASN A 145 -5.89 -1.35 17.27
N LEU A 146 -5.53 -0.96 16.04
CA LEU A 146 -4.32 -1.44 15.37
C LEU A 146 -3.11 -0.55 15.65
N LEU A 147 -3.29 0.76 15.62
CA LEU A 147 -2.18 1.70 15.75
C LEU A 147 -1.98 2.18 17.20
N GLY A 148 -3.06 2.26 17.99
CA GLY A 148 -2.99 2.73 19.37
C GLY A 148 -2.41 4.14 19.45
N SER A 149 -1.23 4.28 20.08
CA SER A 149 -0.49 5.55 20.15
C SER A 149 0.54 5.73 19.03
N LYS A 150 0.67 4.76 18.14
CA LYS A 150 1.59 4.81 17.01
C LYS A 150 0.80 5.14 15.74
N TRP A 151 1.50 5.63 14.72
CA TRP A 151 0.91 5.88 13.42
C TRP A 151 1.16 4.73 12.43
N TYR A 152 1.88 3.68 12.86
CA TYR A 152 2.09 2.44 12.11
C TYR A 152 2.18 1.23 13.02
N THR A 153 1.88 0.05 12.46
CA THR A 153 2.12 -1.28 13.06
C THR A 153 2.52 -2.26 11.96
N TYR A 154 3.24 -3.32 12.30
CA TYR A 154 3.60 -4.37 11.35
C TYR A 154 3.82 -5.71 12.03
N GLY A 155 3.72 -6.79 11.25
CA GLY A 155 3.92 -8.16 11.67
C GLY A 155 3.25 -9.16 10.73
N PRO A 156 3.16 -10.44 11.12
CA PRO A 156 2.48 -11.46 10.30
C PRO A 156 1.03 -11.08 10.00
N ALA A 157 0.62 -11.20 8.74
CA ALA A 157 -0.72 -10.84 8.29
C ALA A 157 -1.83 -11.72 8.91
N GLY A 158 -1.47 -12.89 9.36
CA GLY A 158 -2.43 -13.92 9.77
C GLY A 158 -3.07 -14.63 8.56
N PRO A 159 -3.52 -15.89 8.73
CA PRO A 159 -3.86 -16.75 7.59
C PRO A 159 -4.98 -16.21 6.71
N ARG A 160 -5.98 -15.53 7.29
CA ARG A 160 -7.12 -14.98 6.53
C ARG A 160 -6.70 -13.79 5.67
N CYS A 161 -5.99 -12.82 6.25
CA CYS A 161 -5.49 -11.65 5.52
C CYS A 161 -4.48 -12.07 4.46
N GLU A 162 -3.54 -12.93 4.80
CA GLU A 162 -2.56 -13.47 3.86
C GLU A 162 -3.23 -14.13 2.64
N HIS A 163 -4.25 -14.96 2.86
CA HIS A 163 -4.99 -15.60 1.78
C HIS A 163 -5.64 -14.56 0.85
N VAL A 164 -6.35 -13.57 1.40
CA VAL A 164 -7.02 -12.55 0.58
C VAL A 164 -6.02 -11.69 -0.18
N PHE A 165 -4.90 -11.31 0.45
CA PHE A 165 -3.85 -10.55 -0.22
C PHE A 165 -3.19 -11.34 -1.36
N ARG A 166 -2.92 -12.64 -1.16
CA ARG A 166 -2.37 -13.49 -2.23
C ARG A 166 -3.34 -13.63 -3.39
N GLU A 167 -4.61 -13.88 -3.12
CA GLU A 167 -5.64 -13.93 -4.16
C GLU A 167 -5.76 -12.61 -4.91
N LEU A 168 -5.70 -11.46 -4.20
CA LEU A 168 -5.74 -10.15 -4.84
C LEU A 168 -4.51 -9.94 -5.72
N TYR A 169 -3.31 -10.25 -5.22
CA TYR A 169 -2.07 -10.13 -5.96
C TYR A 169 -2.04 -10.99 -7.22
N GLU A 170 -2.49 -12.25 -7.13
CA GLU A 170 -2.57 -13.17 -8.26
C GLU A 170 -3.64 -12.74 -9.28
N SER A 171 -4.76 -12.20 -8.81
CA SER A 171 -5.91 -11.85 -9.66
C SER A 171 -5.71 -10.54 -10.42
N ILE A 172 -4.88 -9.66 -9.93
CA ILE A 172 -4.57 -8.39 -10.59
C ILE A 172 -4.02 -8.60 -12.01
N ALA A 173 -3.32 -9.71 -12.25
CA ALA A 173 -2.84 -10.09 -13.58
C ALA A 173 -3.98 -10.37 -14.58
N TYR A 174 -5.20 -10.68 -14.13
CA TYR A 174 -6.34 -11.03 -14.98
C TYR A 174 -7.35 -9.89 -15.15
N LEU A 175 -7.18 -8.76 -14.45
CA LEU A 175 -7.93 -7.51 -14.61
C LEU A 175 -9.46 -7.66 -14.62
N ASP A 176 -10.03 -8.51 -13.74
CA ASP A 176 -11.49 -8.51 -13.54
C ASP A 176 -11.88 -7.44 -12.49
N PRO A 177 -12.46 -6.29 -12.89
CA PRO A 177 -12.78 -5.20 -11.98
C PRO A 177 -13.78 -5.61 -10.89
N GLY A 178 -14.74 -6.48 -11.21
CA GLY A 178 -15.74 -6.94 -10.25
C GLY A 178 -15.12 -7.82 -9.17
N PHE A 179 -14.20 -8.69 -9.57
CA PHE A 179 -13.46 -9.52 -8.63
C PHE A 179 -12.56 -8.68 -7.72
N LEU A 180 -11.85 -7.70 -8.28
CA LEU A 180 -10.99 -6.78 -7.52
C LEU A 180 -11.79 -5.99 -6.47
N GLN A 181 -13.00 -5.52 -6.82
CA GLN A 181 -13.89 -4.83 -5.87
C GLN A 181 -14.30 -5.73 -4.70
N ILE A 182 -14.68 -6.98 -4.99
CA ILE A 182 -15.05 -7.95 -3.94
C ILE A 182 -13.89 -8.21 -3.00
N LYS A 183 -12.68 -8.41 -3.55
CA LYS A 183 -11.48 -8.64 -2.74
C LYS A 183 -11.05 -7.40 -1.95
N GLY A 184 -11.18 -6.21 -2.54
CA GLY A 184 -10.97 -4.94 -1.85
C GLY A 184 -11.88 -4.78 -0.63
N LEU A 185 -13.17 -5.12 -0.78
CA LEU A 185 -14.12 -5.11 0.34
C LEU A 185 -13.78 -6.14 1.43
N ALA A 186 -13.26 -7.30 1.04
CA ALA A 186 -12.90 -8.36 1.99
C ALA A 186 -11.66 -8.02 2.86
N LEU A 187 -10.85 -7.04 2.43
CA LEU A 187 -9.67 -6.56 3.15
C LEU A 187 -9.96 -5.38 4.08
N LEU A 188 -11.09 -4.70 3.91
CA LEU A 188 -11.57 -3.62 4.78
C LEU A 188 -12.34 -4.16 5.98
#